data_fcc469ec4fb46b938744e4f9cd0bb8fd
#
_entry.id   fcc469ec4fb46b938744e4f9cd0bb8fd
#
_cell.length_a   1.000
_cell.length_b   1.000
_cell.length_c   1.000
_cell.angle_alpha   90.00
_cell.angle_beta   90.00
_cell.angle_gamma   90.00
#
_symmetry.space_group_name_H-M   'P 1'
#
loop_
_entity.id
_entity.type
_entity.pdbx_description
1 polymer ?
#
loop_
_entity_poly.entity_id
_entity_poly.type
_entity_poly.pdbx_seq_one_letter_code
_entity_poly.pdbx_strand_id
1 'polypeptide(L)'
;MTAVPDHPPAPSSARRRTLRAVVATAAALVLAAAATGTVSAQEEPGPAAPGEATITPGVTTRTDGDAQCTANFVFTDGAEVFLGQAAHCAGTGGSTEVDGCRAGSLPLGTPVEVEGADRPGTLAYSSWLTMQDHGETDPDACRYNDFALVALHPDDVAKTDPTMPFYGGPTGVDPDGTATGEIVFGYGDSALRHGIAALQPKTGTSAGTSGGGWTHTVTTVLPGVPGDSGSGYLSGDGSALGLLSTLNVAPAPGTNGLTDLRTALEYANGPGGFDGALRLVPGERPFEPKLVPLDPAG
;
A
#
# COMPACT_ATOMS: atom_id res chain seq x y z
N MET A 1 43.20 21.91 61.56
CA MET A 1 42.82 23.20 62.12
C MET A 1 41.39 23.40 61.66
N THR A 2 40.43 22.98 62.52
CA THR A 2 39.69 23.85 63.40
C THR A 2 38.85 24.89 62.63
N ALA A 3 37.57 25.04 62.73
CA ALA A 3 36.59 24.66 63.74
C ALA A 3 35.16 24.81 63.18
N VAL A 4 34.25 24.03 63.65
CA VAL A 4 32.82 24.29 63.91
C VAL A 4 32.79 25.11 65.24
N PRO A 5 31.76 25.88 65.62
CA PRO A 5 30.31 25.69 65.55
C PRO A 5 29.53 27.01 65.30
N ASP A 6 28.26 27.20 65.35
CA ASP A 6 27.32 26.98 66.43
C ASP A 6 25.84 27.19 65.99
N HIS A 7 24.96 26.43 66.58
CA HIS A 7 23.53 26.67 66.71
C HIS A 7 23.32 27.30 68.12
N PRO A 8 22.09 27.69 68.56
CA PRO A 8 20.71 27.90 68.15
C PRO A 8 20.12 29.22 68.69
N PRO A 9 18.89 29.44 69.14
CA PRO A 9 17.70 28.63 69.35
C PRO A 9 16.36 29.24 68.92
N ALA A 10 15.30 28.44 68.94
CA ALA A 10 13.93 28.90 69.15
C ALA A 10 13.67 29.29 70.61
N PRO A 11 12.64 30.06 71.03
CA PRO A 11 11.30 29.52 71.19
C PRO A 11 10.16 30.59 71.09
N SER A 12 8.99 30.24 71.13
CA SER A 12 7.90 30.14 72.14
C SER A 12 6.57 30.68 71.64
N SER A 13 5.63 29.84 71.85
CA SER A 13 4.18 29.99 72.02
C SER A 13 3.63 31.31 72.56
N ALA A 14 2.51 31.74 71.99
CA ALA A 14 1.46 32.40 72.80
C ALA A 14 0.06 32.16 72.19
N ARG A 15 -0.73 31.52 72.95
CA ARG A 15 -2.18 31.38 72.83
C ARG A 15 -2.88 32.75 72.90
N ARG A 16 -4.02 32.92 72.23
CA ARG A 16 -5.34 33.25 72.80
C ARG A 16 -6.33 33.72 71.73
N ARG A 17 -7.41 33.07 71.79
CA ARG A 17 -8.82 33.37 71.98
C ARG A 17 -9.66 33.80 70.76
N THR A 18 -10.53 32.92 70.46
CA THR A 18 -11.97 32.98 70.16
C THR A 18 -12.59 34.39 69.92
N LEU A 19 -13.18 34.54 68.74
CA LEU A 19 -14.47 35.22 68.60
C LEU A 19 -15.32 34.54 67.54
N ARG A 20 -16.52 34.10 67.91
CA ARG A 20 -17.52 33.55 67.01
C ARG A 20 -18.20 34.75 66.29
N ALA A 21 -18.24 34.73 65.00
CA ALA A 21 -19.17 35.51 64.23
C ALA A 21 -19.92 34.57 63.27
N VAL A 22 -21.21 34.41 63.54
CA VAL A 22 -22.15 33.72 62.65
C VAL A 22 -22.48 34.70 61.57
N VAL A 23 -22.15 34.39 60.33
CA VAL A 23 -22.72 35.09 59.15
C VAL A 23 -23.31 34.04 58.25
N ALA A 24 -24.61 34.08 58.12
CA ALA A 24 -25.37 33.31 57.14
C ALA A 24 -25.04 33.84 55.75
N THR A 25 -24.55 32.95 54.87
CA THR A 25 -24.42 33.27 53.45
C THR A 25 -25.25 32.29 52.64
N ALA A 26 -26.11 32.86 51.83
CA ALA A 26 -27.02 32.20 50.93
C ALA A 26 -26.24 31.36 49.91
N ALA A 27 -26.61 30.08 49.75
CA ALA A 27 -26.11 29.21 48.73
C ALA A 27 -26.74 29.62 47.37
N ALA A 28 -25.97 30.27 46.52
CA ALA A 28 -26.30 30.39 45.09
C ALA A 28 -25.81 29.13 44.40
N LEU A 29 -26.71 28.21 44.08
CA LEU A 29 -26.44 27.09 43.15
C LEU A 29 -26.27 27.66 41.73
N VAL A 30 -25.05 27.74 41.25
CA VAL A 30 -24.77 27.89 39.83
C VAL A 30 -24.78 26.47 39.23
N LEU A 31 -25.90 26.12 38.57
CA LEU A 31 -25.91 24.96 37.67
C LEU A 31 -25.02 25.28 36.46
N ALA A 32 -23.79 24.80 36.46
CA ALA A 32 -23.00 24.69 35.25
C ALA A 32 -23.58 23.54 34.43
N ALA A 33 -24.40 23.86 33.45
CA ALA A 33 -24.77 22.91 32.39
C ALA A 33 -23.51 22.58 31.59
N ALA A 34 -22.86 21.45 31.90
CA ALA A 34 -21.86 20.87 31.05
C ALA A 34 -22.56 20.42 29.77
N ALA A 35 -22.51 21.22 28.70
CA ALA A 35 -22.85 20.80 27.38
C ALA A 35 -21.76 19.78 26.98
N THR A 36 -22.02 18.49 27.19
CA THR A 36 -21.28 17.43 26.55
C THR A 36 -21.62 17.44 25.06
N GLY A 37 -20.90 18.29 24.32
CA GLY A 37 -20.87 18.17 22.87
C GLY A 37 -20.34 16.79 22.55
N THR A 38 -21.20 15.94 22.09
CA THR A 38 -20.75 14.72 21.37
C THR A 38 -20.00 15.21 20.16
N VAL A 39 -18.68 15.20 20.20
CA VAL A 39 -17.86 15.23 19.00
C VAL A 39 -18.26 13.96 18.25
N SER A 40 -19.12 14.08 17.24
CA SER A 40 -19.29 13.04 16.26
C SER A 40 -17.89 12.84 15.66
N ALA A 41 -17.25 11.73 15.97
CA ALA A 41 -16.16 11.26 15.14
C ALA A 41 -16.75 11.23 13.72
N GLN A 42 -16.20 12.04 12.80
CA GLN A 42 -16.46 11.85 11.40
C GLN A 42 -15.94 10.45 11.10
N GLU A 43 -16.88 9.58 10.78
CA GLU A 43 -16.56 8.26 10.25
C GLU A 43 -15.73 8.52 9.01
N GLU A 44 -14.49 8.08 9.00
CA GLU A 44 -13.66 8.12 7.80
C GLU A 44 -14.46 7.47 6.68
N PRO A 45 -14.51 8.06 5.47
CA PRO A 45 -15.25 7.45 4.38
C PRO A 45 -14.68 6.05 4.14
N GLY A 46 -15.50 5.05 4.46
CA GLY A 46 -15.17 3.66 4.17
C GLY A 46 -15.09 3.43 2.65
N PRO A 47 -14.54 2.29 2.23
CA PRO A 47 -14.50 1.92 0.82
C PRO A 47 -15.88 2.01 0.18
N ALA A 48 -15.92 2.27 -1.15
CA ALA A 48 -17.17 2.33 -1.90
C ALA A 48 -17.88 0.98 -1.87
N ALA A 49 -19.23 1.01 -1.86
CA ALA A 49 -20.00 -0.21 -1.95
C ALA A 49 -19.66 -0.99 -3.24
N PRO A 50 -19.65 -2.35 -3.18
CA PRO A 50 -19.34 -3.16 -4.36
C PRO A 50 -20.20 -2.79 -5.57
N GLY A 51 -19.56 -2.44 -6.69
CA GLY A 51 -20.20 -2.01 -7.93
C GLY A 51 -20.42 -0.50 -8.06
N GLU A 52 -20.14 0.30 -7.04
CA GLU A 52 -20.12 1.76 -7.11
C GLU A 52 -18.70 2.31 -7.19
N ALA A 53 -17.70 1.51 -6.83
CA ALA A 53 -16.30 1.88 -6.90
C ALA A 53 -15.84 2.08 -8.35
N THR A 54 -15.10 3.16 -8.58
CA THR A 54 -14.43 3.43 -9.86
C THR A 54 -12.93 3.19 -9.82
N ILE A 55 -12.37 3.02 -8.61
CA ILE A 55 -10.96 2.75 -8.38
C ILE A 55 -10.83 1.36 -7.74
N THR A 56 -10.24 0.41 -8.46
CA THR A 56 -10.04 -0.97 -8.01
C THR A 56 -8.63 -1.44 -8.36
N PRO A 57 -8.12 -2.53 -7.78
CA PRO A 57 -7.02 -3.27 -8.40
C PRO A 57 -7.31 -3.49 -9.88
N GLY A 58 -6.33 -3.28 -10.75
CA GLY A 58 -6.49 -3.44 -12.19
C GLY A 58 -6.82 -2.16 -12.96
N VAL A 59 -7.14 -1.03 -12.33
CA VAL A 59 -7.27 0.25 -13.04
C VAL A 59 -5.94 0.70 -13.64
N THR A 60 -6.00 1.48 -14.72
CA THR A 60 -4.79 2.01 -15.33
C THR A 60 -4.20 3.16 -14.53
N THR A 61 -2.88 3.23 -14.50
CA THR A 61 -2.13 4.37 -13.97
C THR A 61 -1.19 4.93 -15.04
N ARG A 62 -0.95 6.25 -15.01
CA ARG A 62 -0.01 6.93 -15.92
C ARG A 62 0.78 7.95 -15.10
N THR A 63 2.06 7.69 -14.91
CA THR A 63 2.94 8.62 -14.21
C THR A 63 3.45 9.67 -15.20
N ASP A 64 3.20 10.96 -14.91
CA ASP A 64 3.53 12.10 -15.78
C ASP A 64 2.98 11.96 -17.23
N GLY A 65 1.88 11.25 -17.39
CA GLY A 65 1.15 11.12 -18.65
C GLY A 65 1.74 10.17 -19.69
N ASP A 66 2.90 9.54 -19.43
CA ASP A 66 3.60 8.74 -20.44
C ASP A 66 3.16 7.28 -20.49
N ALA A 67 3.87 6.38 -19.86
CA ALA A 67 3.62 4.95 -20.01
C ALA A 67 2.40 4.48 -19.21
N GLN A 68 1.55 3.70 -19.85
CA GLN A 68 0.46 3.01 -19.15
C GLN A 68 1.00 1.87 -18.30
N CYS A 69 0.54 1.84 -17.04
CA CYS A 69 0.69 0.73 -16.12
C CYS A 69 -0.67 0.33 -15.55
N THR A 70 -0.69 -0.73 -14.76
CA THR A 70 -1.88 -1.26 -14.10
C THR A 70 -1.64 -1.30 -12.59
N ALA A 71 -2.59 -0.79 -11.80
CA ALA A 71 -2.53 -0.86 -10.34
C ALA A 71 -2.65 -2.30 -9.84
N ASN A 72 -1.91 -2.65 -8.75
CA ASN A 72 -2.02 -3.98 -8.14
C ASN A 72 -3.06 -4.05 -7.03
N PHE A 73 -2.79 -3.49 -5.87
CA PHE A 73 -3.63 -3.59 -4.68
C PHE A 73 -3.75 -2.23 -4.00
N VAL A 74 -4.63 -2.17 -3.02
CA VAL A 74 -4.82 -1.01 -2.14
C VAL A 74 -4.01 -1.20 -0.87
N PHE A 75 -3.35 -0.13 -0.42
CA PHE A 75 -2.55 -0.09 0.80
C PHE A 75 -2.93 1.11 1.65
N THR A 76 -2.56 1.06 2.93
CA THR A 76 -2.68 2.20 3.85
C THR A 76 -1.58 2.16 4.89
N ASP A 77 -1.14 3.31 5.34
CA ASP A 77 -0.30 3.47 6.54
C ASP A 77 -1.12 3.89 7.77
N GLY A 78 -2.43 4.03 7.60
CA GLY A 78 -3.38 4.51 8.62
C GLY A 78 -3.68 6.00 8.53
N ALA A 79 -2.93 6.77 7.75
CA ALA A 79 -3.18 8.19 7.48
C ALA A 79 -3.60 8.42 6.03
N GLU A 80 -3.00 7.69 5.10
CA GLU A 80 -3.23 7.81 3.67
C GLU A 80 -3.61 6.45 3.06
N VAL A 81 -4.26 6.51 1.90
CA VAL A 81 -4.61 5.34 1.08
C VAL A 81 -3.80 5.41 -0.22
N PHE A 82 -3.22 4.28 -0.58
CA PHE A 82 -2.36 4.16 -1.73
C PHE A 82 -2.85 3.08 -2.69
N LEU A 83 -2.60 3.28 -3.98
CA LEU A 83 -2.56 2.21 -4.97
C LEU A 83 -1.12 1.79 -5.22
N GLY A 84 -0.88 0.48 -5.26
CA GLY A 84 0.42 -0.04 -5.68
C GLY A 84 0.54 -0.08 -7.21
N GLN A 85 1.76 0.18 -7.71
CA GLN A 85 2.16 -0.05 -9.10
C GLN A 85 3.61 -0.53 -9.15
N ALA A 86 4.15 -0.81 -10.32
CA ALA A 86 5.58 -1.09 -10.46
C ALA A 86 6.40 0.22 -10.39
N ALA A 87 7.61 0.16 -9.84
CA ALA A 87 8.51 1.33 -9.77
C ALA A 87 8.94 1.80 -11.17
N HIS A 88 9.13 0.86 -12.11
CA HIS A 88 9.48 1.20 -13.48
C HIS A 88 8.38 2.00 -14.22
N CYS A 89 7.16 2.06 -13.69
CA CYS A 89 6.08 2.92 -14.21
C CYS A 89 6.39 4.42 -14.06
N ALA A 90 7.33 4.77 -13.19
CA ALA A 90 7.90 6.11 -13.06
C ALA A 90 9.32 6.19 -13.64
N GLY A 91 9.77 5.14 -14.36
CA GLY A 91 11.10 5.07 -14.96
C GLY A 91 11.30 6.08 -16.09
N THR A 92 12.48 6.71 -16.11
CA THR A 92 12.89 7.63 -17.20
C THR A 92 13.88 6.98 -18.18
N GLY A 93 14.21 5.71 -17.95
CA GLY A 93 15.11 4.90 -18.78
C GLY A 93 14.40 4.17 -19.92
N GLY A 94 15.14 3.28 -20.59
CA GLY A 94 14.56 2.40 -21.62
C GLY A 94 13.68 1.31 -21.00
N SER A 95 12.70 0.81 -21.78
CA SER A 95 11.77 -0.23 -21.34
C SER A 95 12.43 -1.60 -20.98
N THR A 96 13.72 -1.73 -21.17
CA THR A 96 14.53 -2.91 -20.81
C THR A 96 15.37 -2.69 -19.54
N GLU A 97 15.29 -1.50 -18.93
CA GLU A 97 15.98 -1.24 -17.67
C GLU A 97 15.27 -1.97 -16.53
N VAL A 98 16.03 -2.82 -15.84
CA VAL A 98 15.51 -3.66 -14.73
C VAL A 98 16.37 -3.57 -13.47
N ASP A 99 17.47 -2.81 -13.49
CA ASP A 99 18.34 -2.60 -12.33
C ASP A 99 17.88 -1.33 -11.58
N GLY A 100 16.99 -1.50 -10.61
CA GLY A 100 16.43 -0.39 -9.84
C GLY A 100 17.45 0.41 -9.04
N CYS A 101 18.61 -0.16 -8.75
CA CYS A 101 19.71 0.57 -8.08
C CYS A 101 20.40 1.59 -9.00
N ARG A 102 20.14 1.57 -10.30
CA ARG A 102 20.77 2.42 -11.32
C ARG A 102 19.81 3.06 -12.29
N ALA A 103 18.62 2.50 -12.43
CA ALA A 103 17.60 2.98 -13.36
C ALA A 103 17.17 4.40 -13.01
N GLY A 104 16.96 5.23 -14.04
CA GLY A 104 16.40 6.57 -13.84
C GLY A 104 14.93 6.47 -13.42
N SER A 105 14.50 7.34 -12.51
CA SER A 105 13.12 7.43 -12.04
C SER A 105 12.68 8.88 -11.88
N LEU A 106 11.40 9.15 -12.13
CA LEU A 106 10.78 10.42 -11.77
C LEU A 106 10.80 10.59 -10.23
N PRO A 107 10.90 11.84 -9.73
CA PRO A 107 10.97 12.08 -8.29
C PRO A 107 9.64 11.79 -7.57
N LEU A 108 9.71 11.53 -6.26
CA LEU A 108 8.52 11.54 -5.43
C LEU A 108 7.79 12.88 -5.54
N GLY A 109 6.47 12.87 -5.43
CA GLY A 109 5.62 14.03 -5.68
C GLY A 109 5.16 14.17 -7.13
N THR A 110 5.66 13.36 -8.07
CA THR A 110 5.19 13.35 -9.46
C THR A 110 3.71 12.98 -9.52
N PRO A 111 2.88 13.73 -10.26
CA PRO A 111 1.47 13.40 -10.47
C PRO A 111 1.30 12.06 -11.20
N VAL A 112 0.31 11.29 -10.79
CA VAL A 112 -0.07 10.02 -11.41
C VAL A 112 -1.56 10.06 -11.74
N GLU A 113 -1.90 9.99 -13.01
CA GLU A 113 -3.30 9.81 -13.43
C GLU A 113 -3.75 8.39 -13.06
N VAL A 114 -4.87 8.30 -12.37
CA VAL A 114 -5.49 7.04 -11.94
C VAL A 114 -6.86 6.95 -12.59
N GLU A 115 -7.11 5.90 -13.34
CA GLU A 115 -8.42 5.68 -13.96
C GLU A 115 -9.51 5.56 -12.87
N GLY A 116 -10.61 6.26 -13.07
CA GLY A 116 -11.73 6.31 -12.12
C GLY A 116 -11.59 7.36 -11.02
N ALA A 117 -10.41 7.99 -10.86
CA ALA A 117 -10.22 9.13 -9.96
C ALA A 117 -10.64 10.45 -10.63
N ASP A 118 -11.11 11.40 -9.83
CA ASP A 118 -11.39 12.76 -10.29
C ASP A 118 -10.14 13.64 -10.30
N ARG A 119 -9.13 13.27 -9.52
CA ARG A 119 -7.89 14.01 -9.34
C ARG A 119 -6.68 13.10 -9.47
N PRO A 120 -5.56 13.59 -9.99
CA PRO A 120 -4.32 12.84 -9.98
C PRO A 120 -3.93 12.43 -8.55
N GLY A 121 -3.47 11.19 -8.41
CA GLY A 121 -2.70 10.78 -7.26
C GLY A 121 -1.26 11.31 -7.33
N THR A 122 -0.44 10.90 -6.39
CA THR A 122 0.94 11.36 -6.27
C THR A 122 1.88 10.18 -6.04
N LEU A 123 2.97 10.08 -6.77
CA LEU A 123 4.01 9.09 -6.50
C LEU A 123 4.59 9.33 -5.10
N ALA A 124 4.18 8.51 -4.13
CA ALA A 124 4.53 8.68 -2.72
C ALA A 124 5.74 7.83 -2.30
N TYR A 125 5.95 6.70 -2.97
CA TYR A 125 7.06 5.79 -2.72
C TYR A 125 7.52 5.14 -4.02
N SER A 126 8.83 4.91 -4.13
CA SER A 126 9.44 4.12 -5.20
C SER A 126 10.61 3.33 -4.62
N SER A 127 10.57 2.01 -4.74
CA SER A 127 11.67 1.15 -4.31
C SER A 127 12.99 1.51 -5.01
N TRP A 128 12.93 1.90 -6.28
CA TRP A 128 14.11 2.31 -7.05
C TRP A 128 14.78 3.55 -6.46
N LEU A 129 14.00 4.58 -6.13
CA LEU A 129 14.55 5.78 -5.47
C LEU A 129 15.09 5.46 -4.08
N THR A 130 14.36 4.64 -3.32
CA THR A 130 14.79 4.22 -1.97
C THR A 130 16.09 3.42 -2.02
N MET A 131 16.21 2.44 -2.93
CA MET A 131 17.44 1.66 -3.09
C MET A 131 18.64 2.53 -3.45
N GLN A 132 18.47 3.50 -4.33
CA GLN A 132 19.54 4.44 -4.72
C GLN A 132 19.93 5.36 -3.57
N ASP A 133 18.97 5.87 -2.81
CA ASP A 133 19.19 6.77 -1.69
C ASP A 133 19.92 6.08 -0.53
N HIS A 134 19.59 4.83 -0.28
CA HIS A 134 20.23 3.99 0.74
C HIS A 134 21.52 3.29 0.28
N GLY A 135 21.86 3.38 -1.00
CA GLY A 135 23.03 2.71 -1.56
C GLY A 135 22.94 1.20 -1.49
N GLU A 136 21.77 0.64 -1.87
CA GLU A 136 21.52 -0.80 -1.90
C GLU A 136 22.52 -1.55 -2.78
N THR A 137 22.98 -2.69 -2.31
CA THR A 137 23.99 -3.52 -2.98
C THR A 137 23.60 -4.96 -3.15
N ASP A 138 22.48 -5.40 -2.58
CA ASP A 138 21.94 -6.74 -2.83
C ASP A 138 21.51 -6.87 -4.29
N PRO A 139 22.13 -7.75 -5.07
CA PRO A 139 21.85 -7.87 -6.51
C PRO A 139 20.42 -8.35 -6.79
N ASP A 140 19.81 -9.11 -5.89
CA ASP A 140 18.42 -9.57 -6.05
C ASP A 140 17.43 -8.45 -5.73
N ALA A 141 17.66 -7.66 -4.68
CA ALA A 141 16.90 -6.47 -4.40
C ALA A 141 16.98 -5.46 -5.56
N CYS A 142 18.19 -5.15 -6.04
CA CYS A 142 18.39 -4.23 -7.17
C CYS A 142 17.65 -4.68 -8.43
N ARG A 143 17.55 -5.98 -8.66
CA ARG A 143 16.97 -6.54 -9.88
C ARG A 143 15.46 -6.74 -9.81
N TYR A 144 14.92 -7.06 -8.65
CA TYR A 144 13.55 -7.57 -8.53
C TYR A 144 12.64 -6.72 -7.66
N ASN A 145 13.17 -5.78 -6.86
CA ASN A 145 12.34 -4.86 -6.09
C ASN A 145 11.82 -3.74 -6.99
N ASP A 146 10.67 -3.97 -7.59
CA ASP A 146 10.03 -3.09 -8.57
C ASP A 146 8.66 -2.64 -8.06
N PHE A 147 8.62 -2.02 -6.89
CA PHE A 147 7.38 -1.63 -6.20
C PHE A 147 7.32 -0.12 -5.95
N ALA A 148 6.18 0.47 -6.25
CA ALA A 148 5.88 1.89 -5.97
C ALA A 148 4.46 2.07 -5.46
N LEU A 149 4.23 3.19 -4.77
CA LEU A 149 2.93 3.59 -4.23
C LEU A 149 2.51 4.94 -4.78
N VAL A 150 1.26 5.01 -5.15
CA VAL A 150 0.55 6.23 -5.57
C VAL A 150 -0.42 6.60 -4.45
N ALA A 151 -0.16 7.69 -3.74
CA ALA A 151 -1.11 8.25 -2.78
C ALA A 151 -2.33 8.77 -3.52
N LEU A 152 -3.52 8.30 -3.15
CA LEU A 152 -4.78 8.79 -3.71
C LEU A 152 -5.11 10.17 -3.13
N HIS A 153 -5.73 11.00 -3.95
CA HIS A 153 -6.30 12.25 -3.43
C HIS A 153 -7.41 11.91 -2.41
N PRO A 154 -7.50 12.61 -1.25
CA PRO A 154 -8.49 12.29 -0.22
C PRO A 154 -9.94 12.25 -0.73
N ASP A 155 -10.30 13.10 -1.70
CA ASP A 155 -11.65 13.13 -2.30
C ASP A 155 -11.97 11.86 -3.11
N ASP A 156 -10.95 11.08 -3.50
CA ASP A 156 -11.10 9.87 -4.31
C ASP A 156 -11.02 8.57 -3.50
N VAL A 157 -10.61 8.65 -2.23
CA VAL A 157 -10.52 7.47 -1.33
C VAL A 157 -11.85 6.73 -1.23
N ALA A 158 -12.96 7.46 -1.10
CA ALA A 158 -14.30 6.89 -1.02
C ALA A 158 -14.78 6.18 -2.30
N LYS A 159 -14.04 6.27 -3.41
CA LYS A 159 -14.31 5.59 -4.68
C LYS A 159 -13.56 4.26 -4.82
N THR A 160 -12.82 3.86 -3.80
CA THR A 160 -11.90 2.73 -3.85
C THR A 160 -12.56 1.47 -3.30
N ASP A 161 -12.52 0.36 -4.06
CA ASP A 161 -12.80 -1.00 -3.60
C ASP A 161 -11.48 -1.80 -3.67
N PRO A 162 -10.93 -2.29 -2.56
CA PRO A 162 -9.69 -3.06 -2.55
C PRO A 162 -9.79 -4.44 -3.17
N THR A 163 -10.99 -4.84 -3.57
CA THR A 163 -11.25 -6.18 -4.12
C THR A 163 -10.75 -6.31 -5.55
N MET A 164 -9.96 -7.35 -5.81
CA MET A 164 -9.55 -7.66 -7.18
C MET A 164 -10.75 -8.01 -8.04
N PRO A 165 -10.95 -7.35 -9.17
CA PRO A 165 -12.03 -7.69 -10.11
C PRO A 165 -11.95 -9.15 -10.54
N PHE A 166 -13.09 -9.72 -10.91
CA PHE A 166 -13.26 -11.08 -11.37
C PHE A 166 -13.02 -12.16 -10.29
N TYR A 167 -11.91 -12.10 -9.53
CA TYR A 167 -11.52 -13.15 -8.59
C TYR A 167 -11.96 -12.91 -7.14
N GLY A 168 -12.18 -11.66 -6.72
CA GLY A 168 -12.28 -11.35 -5.29
C GLY A 168 -10.89 -11.35 -4.61
N GLY A 169 -10.84 -11.30 -3.28
CA GLY A 169 -9.60 -11.10 -2.55
C GLY A 169 -9.00 -9.70 -2.76
N PRO A 170 -7.75 -9.43 -2.36
CA PRO A 170 -6.85 -10.38 -1.68
C PRO A 170 -7.31 -10.71 -0.25
N THR A 171 -6.98 -11.91 0.22
CA THR A 171 -7.30 -12.37 1.58
C THR A 171 -6.28 -11.86 2.62
N GLY A 172 -5.11 -11.45 2.16
CA GLY A 172 -3.95 -10.98 2.92
C GLY A 172 -2.74 -10.94 2.02
N VAL A 173 -1.55 -10.76 2.58
CA VAL A 173 -0.27 -10.90 1.87
C VAL A 173 0.15 -12.37 1.93
N ASP A 174 0.62 -12.93 0.82
CA ASP A 174 1.14 -14.29 0.75
C ASP A 174 2.40 -14.41 1.64
N PRO A 175 2.43 -15.33 2.62
CA PRO A 175 3.56 -15.41 3.55
C PRO A 175 4.74 -16.25 3.02
N ASP A 176 4.50 -17.16 2.11
CA ASP A 176 5.42 -18.25 1.79
C ASP A 176 5.96 -18.20 0.35
N GLY A 177 5.36 -17.36 -0.51
CA GLY A 177 5.63 -17.40 -1.95
C GLY A 177 5.00 -18.60 -2.62
N THR A 178 5.57 -19.06 -3.76
CA THR A 178 5.00 -20.16 -4.54
C THR A 178 6.00 -21.27 -4.80
N ALA A 179 5.49 -22.49 -4.87
CA ALA A 179 6.22 -23.65 -5.43
C ALA A 179 5.93 -23.82 -6.92
N THR A 180 6.75 -24.64 -7.58
CA THR A 180 6.55 -24.98 -9.00
C THR A 180 5.23 -25.71 -9.21
N GLY A 181 4.42 -25.22 -10.14
CA GLY A 181 3.11 -25.79 -10.51
C GLY A 181 1.92 -25.23 -9.73
N GLU A 182 2.15 -24.39 -8.73
CA GLU A 182 1.06 -23.73 -8.03
C GLU A 182 0.30 -22.76 -8.94
N ILE A 183 -1.02 -22.74 -8.76
CA ILE A 183 -1.92 -21.90 -9.58
C ILE A 183 -1.83 -20.45 -9.07
N VAL A 184 -1.76 -19.54 -10.03
CA VAL A 184 -1.75 -18.10 -9.79
C VAL A 184 -2.84 -17.39 -10.60
N PHE A 185 -3.33 -16.29 -10.06
CA PHE A 185 -4.40 -15.48 -10.66
C PHE A 185 -3.96 -14.03 -10.75
N GLY A 186 -4.06 -13.42 -11.90
CA GLY A 186 -3.69 -12.02 -12.11
C GLY A 186 -4.80 -11.24 -12.81
N TYR A 187 -4.74 -9.92 -12.71
CA TYR A 187 -5.69 -9.05 -13.40
C TYR A 187 -4.96 -7.81 -13.90
N GLY A 188 -4.97 -7.59 -15.21
CA GLY A 188 -4.28 -6.45 -15.84
C GLY A 188 -5.09 -5.85 -16.97
N ASP A 189 -4.90 -4.56 -17.21
CA ASP A 189 -5.68 -3.78 -18.19
C ASP A 189 -4.78 -3.04 -19.19
N SER A 190 -4.03 -3.81 -19.97
CA SER A 190 -3.23 -3.25 -21.06
C SER A 190 -4.11 -2.70 -22.19
N ALA A 191 -3.79 -1.50 -22.68
CA ALA A 191 -4.42 -0.93 -23.89
C ALA A 191 -4.30 -1.84 -25.15
N LEU A 192 -3.31 -2.75 -25.16
CA LEU A 192 -3.17 -3.75 -26.22
C LEU A 192 -4.32 -4.77 -26.24
N ARG A 193 -5.14 -4.82 -25.19
CA ARG A 193 -6.33 -5.67 -25.11
C ARG A 193 -7.60 -4.97 -25.57
N HIS A 194 -7.49 -3.70 -26.00
CA HIS A 194 -8.58 -2.91 -26.58
C HIS A 194 -9.84 -2.82 -25.71
N GLY A 195 -9.70 -2.84 -24.37
CA GLY A 195 -10.82 -2.79 -23.43
C GLY A 195 -11.68 -4.06 -23.39
N ILE A 196 -11.21 -5.18 -23.96
CA ILE A 196 -11.94 -6.46 -23.91
C ILE A 196 -11.80 -7.06 -22.52
N ALA A 197 -12.84 -6.94 -21.71
CA ALA A 197 -12.85 -7.35 -20.31
C ALA A 197 -12.46 -8.85 -20.11
N ALA A 198 -12.86 -9.74 -21.03
CA ALA A 198 -12.52 -11.16 -20.99
C ALA A 198 -11.00 -11.44 -21.14
N LEU A 199 -10.21 -10.45 -21.55
CA LEU A 199 -8.76 -10.58 -21.71
C LEU A 199 -7.98 -10.00 -20.51
N GLN A 200 -8.66 -9.39 -19.53
CA GLN A 200 -8.03 -8.78 -18.36
C GLN A 200 -7.62 -9.83 -17.30
N PRO A 201 -8.49 -10.81 -16.91
CA PRO A 201 -8.10 -11.82 -15.96
C PRO A 201 -7.09 -12.81 -16.55
N LYS A 202 -6.18 -13.28 -15.71
CA LYS A 202 -5.08 -14.19 -16.06
C LYS A 202 -5.07 -15.35 -15.09
N THR A 203 -5.02 -16.56 -15.59
CA THR A 203 -4.82 -17.76 -14.78
C THR A 203 -3.63 -18.55 -15.34
N GLY A 204 -2.81 -19.05 -14.48
CA GLY A 204 -1.62 -19.82 -14.89
C GLY A 204 -0.97 -20.52 -13.72
N THR A 205 0.30 -20.85 -13.90
CA THR A 205 1.10 -21.56 -12.90
C THR A 205 2.41 -20.85 -12.64
N SER A 206 2.91 -20.96 -11.41
CA SER A 206 4.23 -20.50 -11.02
C SER A 206 5.30 -21.55 -11.34
N ALA A 207 6.48 -21.10 -11.71
CA ALA A 207 7.70 -21.92 -11.73
C ALA A 207 8.40 -21.92 -10.35
N GLY A 208 7.85 -21.24 -9.38
CA GLY A 208 8.35 -21.10 -8.02
C GLY A 208 8.96 -19.73 -7.72
N THR A 209 9.30 -19.55 -6.46
CA THR A 209 10.01 -18.37 -5.94
C THR A 209 11.51 -18.49 -6.21
N SER A 210 12.16 -17.39 -6.56
CA SER A 210 13.61 -17.31 -6.87
C SER A 210 14.17 -15.94 -6.47
N GLY A 211 15.43 -15.65 -6.84
CA GLY A 211 16.06 -14.37 -6.53
C GLY A 211 16.05 -14.05 -5.05
N GLY A 212 16.50 -14.98 -4.20
CA GLY A 212 16.53 -14.76 -2.75
C GLY A 212 15.16 -14.52 -2.10
N GLY A 213 14.04 -14.83 -2.77
CA GLY A 213 12.68 -14.55 -2.29
C GLY A 213 12.04 -13.32 -2.94
N TRP A 214 12.76 -12.63 -3.85
CA TRP A 214 12.29 -11.39 -4.44
C TRP A 214 11.36 -11.55 -5.64
N THR A 215 11.33 -12.73 -6.27
CA THR A 215 10.60 -12.86 -7.53
C THR A 215 9.97 -14.22 -7.75
N HIS A 216 8.89 -14.23 -8.51
CA HIS A 216 8.23 -15.44 -9.01
C HIS A 216 8.20 -15.40 -10.53
N THR A 217 8.50 -16.53 -11.19
CA THR A 217 8.27 -16.66 -12.62
C THR A 217 6.95 -17.37 -12.86
N VAL A 218 6.05 -16.75 -13.62
CA VAL A 218 4.72 -17.29 -13.89
C VAL A 218 4.46 -17.46 -15.39
N THR A 219 3.68 -18.49 -15.73
CA THR A 219 3.16 -18.73 -17.08
C THR A 219 1.66 -18.69 -17.03
N THR A 220 1.04 -17.76 -17.72
CA THR A 220 -0.41 -17.60 -17.78
C THR A 220 -0.95 -17.82 -19.19
N VAL A 221 -2.21 -18.22 -19.29
CA VAL A 221 -2.90 -18.42 -20.59
C VAL A 221 -2.89 -17.13 -21.42
N LEU A 222 -3.06 -16.00 -20.73
CA LEU A 222 -2.93 -14.65 -21.31
C LEU A 222 -1.74 -13.96 -20.64
N PRO A 223 -0.52 -14.05 -21.22
CA PRO A 223 0.66 -13.43 -20.63
C PRO A 223 0.46 -11.93 -20.39
N GLY A 224 1.08 -11.41 -19.34
CA GLY A 224 1.23 -9.98 -19.14
C GLY A 224 2.02 -9.38 -20.31
N VAL A 225 1.52 -8.26 -20.83
CA VAL A 225 2.11 -7.52 -21.98
C VAL A 225 2.32 -6.07 -21.54
N PRO A 226 3.05 -5.24 -22.34
CA PRO A 226 3.20 -3.82 -22.02
C PRO A 226 1.87 -3.14 -21.70
N GLY A 227 1.82 -2.40 -20.58
CA GLY A 227 0.60 -1.83 -20.01
C GLY A 227 -0.01 -2.65 -18.86
N ASP A 228 0.25 -3.97 -18.80
CA ASP A 228 -0.08 -4.79 -17.63
C ASP A 228 0.95 -4.63 -16.48
N SER A 229 2.04 -3.90 -16.70
CA SER A 229 3.08 -3.60 -15.70
C SER A 229 2.49 -3.11 -14.39
N GLY A 230 2.91 -3.70 -13.28
CA GLY A 230 2.40 -3.37 -11.95
C GLY A 230 1.16 -4.14 -11.53
N SER A 231 0.45 -4.84 -12.45
CA SER A 231 -0.77 -5.58 -12.12
C SER A 231 -0.57 -6.62 -11.04
N GLY A 232 -1.55 -6.76 -10.14
CA GLY A 232 -1.52 -7.68 -9.01
C GLY A 232 -1.75 -9.13 -9.40
N TYR A 233 -1.08 -10.03 -8.67
CA TYR A 233 -1.25 -11.47 -8.74
C TYR A 233 -1.58 -12.05 -7.37
N LEU A 234 -2.51 -12.98 -7.34
CA LEU A 234 -2.90 -13.76 -6.16
C LEU A 234 -2.33 -15.18 -6.26
N SER A 235 -2.00 -15.78 -5.13
CA SER A 235 -1.72 -17.19 -4.97
C SER A 235 -3.01 -18.04 -4.99
N GLY A 236 -2.86 -19.36 -4.89
CA GLY A 236 -3.96 -20.31 -4.98
C GLY A 236 -5.02 -20.18 -3.90
N ASP A 237 -4.72 -19.58 -2.77
CA ASP A 237 -5.64 -19.27 -1.65
C ASP A 237 -6.24 -17.86 -1.68
N GLY A 238 -5.85 -17.06 -2.67
CA GLY A 238 -6.31 -15.69 -2.85
C GLY A 238 -5.49 -14.64 -2.11
N SER A 239 -4.35 -15.00 -1.54
CA SER A 239 -3.43 -14.03 -0.93
C SER A 239 -2.67 -13.25 -1.99
N ALA A 240 -2.35 -11.99 -1.72
CA ALA A 240 -1.59 -11.12 -2.61
C ALA A 240 -0.13 -11.61 -2.70
N LEU A 241 0.21 -12.21 -3.83
CA LEU A 241 1.49 -12.84 -4.09
C LEU A 241 2.55 -11.83 -4.55
N GLY A 242 2.20 -11.00 -5.52
CA GLY A 242 3.16 -10.11 -6.15
C GLY A 242 2.55 -9.21 -7.20
N LEU A 243 3.41 -8.48 -7.88
CA LEU A 243 3.04 -7.58 -8.97
C LEU A 243 3.88 -7.83 -10.21
N LEU A 244 3.27 -7.65 -11.37
CA LEU A 244 3.91 -7.87 -12.66
C LEU A 244 5.01 -6.85 -12.92
N SER A 245 6.24 -7.32 -13.04
CA SER A 245 7.42 -6.49 -13.30
C SER A 245 7.94 -6.68 -14.72
N THR A 246 8.08 -7.93 -15.21
CA THR A 246 8.73 -8.18 -16.48
C THR A 246 7.96 -9.13 -17.39
N LEU A 247 8.15 -8.93 -18.70
CA LEU A 247 7.84 -9.93 -19.72
C LEU A 247 9.15 -10.58 -20.19
N ASN A 248 9.31 -11.87 -19.95
CA ASN A 248 10.50 -12.58 -20.31
C ASN A 248 10.49 -12.99 -21.80
N VAL A 249 11.59 -12.68 -22.48
CA VAL A 249 11.80 -13.07 -23.89
C VAL A 249 12.77 -14.26 -24.02
N ALA A 250 13.54 -14.55 -22.98
CA ALA A 250 14.46 -15.68 -22.86
C ALA A 250 14.77 -15.94 -21.37
N PRO A 251 15.09 -17.18 -20.95
CA PRO A 251 15.11 -18.43 -21.73
C PRO A 251 13.71 -19.03 -21.95
N ALA A 252 12.66 -18.50 -21.29
CA ALA A 252 11.27 -18.97 -21.39
C ALA A 252 10.37 -17.85 -21.92
N PRO A 253 10.25 -17.69 -23.25
CA PRO A 253 9.45 -16.64 -23.85
C PRO A 253 7.97 -16.72 -23.45
N GLY A 254 7.35 -15.56 -23.17
CA GLY A 254 5.94 -15.48 -22.79
C GLY A 254 5.67 -15.80 -21.33
N THR A 255 6.71 -15.97 -20.50
CA THR A 255 6.56 -15.97 -19.04
C THR A 255 6.70 -14.55 -18.49
N ASN A 256 6.15 -14.32 -17.32
CA ASN A 256 6.28 -13.05 -16.61
C ASN A 256 7.08 -13.23 -15.33
N GLY A 257 7.86 -12.22 -14.96
CA GLY A 257 8.45 -12.06 -13.64
C GLY A 257 7.55 -11.19 -12.77
N LEU A 258 7.31 -11.65 -11.55
CA LEU A 258 6.61 -10.88 -10.53
C LEU A 258 7.61 -10.42 -9.47
N THR A 259 7.49 -9.20 -8.99
CA THR A 259 8.10 -8.81 -7.71
C THR A 259 7.28 -9.45 -6.59
N ASP A 260 7.94 -10.11 -5.63
CA ASP A 260 7.29 -10.65 -4.44
C ASP A 260 6.77 -9.51 -3.55
N LEU A 261 5.47 -9.55 -3.25
CA LEU A 261 4.84 -8.44 -2.53
C LEU A 261 5.27 -8.38 -1.07
N ARG A 262 5.44 -9.53 -0.40
CA ARG A 262 5.84 -9.57 1.02
C ARG A 262 7.21 -8.93 1.19
N THR A 263 8.18 -9.35 0.41
CA THR A 263 9.55 -8.83 0.46
C THR A 263 9.60 -7.34 0.09
N ALA A 264 8.81 -6.92 -0.91
CA ALA A 264 8.71 -5.51 -1.28
C ALA A 264 8.07 -4.64 -0.18
N LEU A 265 7.05 -5.16 0.52
CA LEU A 265 6.44 -4.47 1.68
C LEU A 265 7.38 -4.43 2.89
N GLU A 266 8.12 -5.50 3.15
CA GLU A 266 9.15 -5.51 4.19
C GLU A 266 10.22 -4.43 3.91
N TYR A 267 10.64 -4.28 2.66
CA TYR A 267 11.58 -3.24 2.24
C TYR A 267 10.98 -1.83 2.40
N ALA A 268 9.75 -1.63 1.97
CA ALA A 268 9.05 -0.35 2.13
C ALA A 268 8.89 0.04 3.61
N ASN A 269 8.59 -0.93 4.46
CA ASN A 269 8.43 -0.74 5.91
C ASN A 269 9.76 -0.59 6.67
N GLY A 270 10.87 -0.98 6.08
CA GLY A 270 12.21 -0.80 6.61
C GLY A 270 12.90 0.42 5.97
N PRO A 271 13.78 0.22 4.96
CA PRO A 271 14.47 1.32 4.27
C PRO A 271 13.54 2.36 3.66
N GLY A 272 12.31 1.97 3.27
CA GLY A 272 11.31 2.87 2.68
C GLY A 272 10.69 3.88 3.64
N GLY A 273 10.94 3.77 4.94
CA GLY A 273 10.57 4.77 5.93
C GLY A 273 9.13 4.72 6.43
N PHE A 274 8.36 3.66 6.09
CA PHE A 274 7.02 3.49 6.65
C PHE A 274 7.00 2.90 8.07
N ASP A 275 8.15 2.47 8.59
CA ASP A 275 8.35 2.00 9.98
C ASP A 275 7.33 0.92 10.44
N GLY A 276 6.91 0.05 9.52
CA GLY A 276 5.93 -1.01 9.76
C GLY A 276 4.46 -0.56 9.68
N ALA A 277 4.19 0.68 9.30
CA ALA A 277 2.83 1.20 9.19
C ALA A 277 2.12 0.79 7.88
N LEU A 278 2.88 0.61 6.80
CA LEU A 278 2.32 0.25 5.49
C LEU A 278 1.77 -1.17 5.49
N ARG A 279 0.50 -1.31 5.14
CA ARG A 279 -0.18 -2.61 5.08
C ARG A 279 -1.11 -2.70 3.88
N LEU A 280 -1.29 -3.91 3.39
CA LEU A 280 -2.31 -4.25 2.41
C LEU A 280 -3.71 -4.04 3.01
N VAL A 281 -4.64 -3.52 2.23
CA VAL A 281 -6.07 -3.52 2.54
C VAL A 281 -6.68 -4.77 1.91
N PRO A 282 -7.22 -5.73 2.68
CA PRO A 282 -7.86 -6.91 2.13
C PRO A 282 -9.09 -6.57 1.31
N GLY A 283 -9.38 -7.41 0.31
CA GLY A 283 -10.60 -7.29 -0.48
C GLY A 283 -11.86 -7.55 0.33
N GLU A 284 -12.94 -6.89 -0.03
CA GLU A 284 -14.23 -7.02 0.68
C GLU A 284 -15.04 -8.23 0.21
N ARG A 285 -14.75 -8.75 -0.99
CA ARG A 285 -15.40 -9.95 -1.53
C ARG A 285 -14.49 -11.17 -1.36
N PRO A 286 -15.09 -12.33 -0.99
CA PRO A 286 -14.33 -13.57 -0.90
C PRO A 286 -13.59 -13.87 -2.21
N PHE A 287 -12.43 -14.47 -2.09
CA PHE A 287 -11.70 -14.99 -3.24
C PHE A 287 -12.44 -16.21 -3.82
N GLU A 288 -12.62 -16.20 -5.13
CA GLU A 288 -13.22 -17.27 -5.91
C GLU A 288 -12.28 -17.65 -7.05
N PRO A 289 -11.58 -18.79 -6.96
CA PRO A 289 -10.71 -19.25 -8.03
C PRO A 289 -11.56 -19.61 -9.26
N LYS A 290 -11.37 -18.83 -10.33
CA LYS A 290 -12.07 -19.04 -11.62
C LYS A 290 -11.01 -19.27 -12.70
N LEU A 291 -11.22 -20.26 -13.54
CA LEU A 291 -10.42 -20.39 -14.74
C LEU A 291 -10.89 -19.35 -15.76
N VAL A 292 -9.91 -18.71 -16.40
CA VAL A 292 -10.22 -17.78 -17.50
C VAL A 292 -10.93 -18.56 -18.60
N PRO A 293 -12.12 -18.13 -19.06
CA PRO A 293 -12.81 -18.80 -20.16
C PRO A 293 -11.91 -18.72 -21.41
N LEU A 294 -11.60 -19.88 -22.01
CA LEU A 294 -10.91 -19.92 -23.30
C LEU A 294 -11.87 -19.61 -24.46
N ASP A 295 -13.16 -19.54 -24.18
CA ASP A 295 -14.20 -19.19 -25.15
C ASP A 295 -14.70 -17.75 -24.90
N PRO A 296 -14.35 -16.79 -25.79
CA PRO A 296 -14.82 -15.42 -25.70
C PRO A 296 -16.32 -15.25 -25.99
N ALA A 297 -17.05 -16.33 -26.24
CA ALA A 297 -18.48 -16.34 -26.57
C ALA A 297 -19.37 -16.90 -25.44
N GLY A 298 -18.84 -17.03 -24.22
CA GLY A 298 -19.54 -17.48 -23.03
C GLY A 298 -20.18 -16.37 -22.23
#